data_9189a15b440ae6776cb037d1066d839a
#
_entry.id   9189a15b440ae6776cb037d1066d839a
#
_cell.length_a   1.000
_cell.length_b   1.000
_cell.length_c   1.000
_cell.angle_alpha   90.00
_cell.angle_beta   90.00
_cell.angle_gamma   90.00
#
_symmetry.space_group_name_H-M   'P 1'
#
loop_
_entity.id
_entity.type
_entity.pdbx_description
1 polymer ?
#
loop_
_entity_poly.entity_id
_entity_poly.type
_entity_poly.pdbx_seq_one_letter_code
_entity_poly.pdbx_strand_id
1 'polypeptide(L)'
;MWNVEEKNKKGATVYRFYEKYKDPYSDKWKRVSVTMHRNGKQSQKEAQKRLNKKIKAKIEDKTPNTLKALTFHAACDEWLERYKQVSGSKQSTIKTKEYKVQHIKRNIDSDILVKNMNTDIVQTLVNNALKDNLSQKVVKDAISIIRNIMKYIQQYYNLSDISYLNNVVIPKKAVSREEVKAKRENYLEMNEINAIAHDLNHTATTKRASYMKRSYIMTAYIMEFQANNGMRIGELLGIQPDNIDFDNMTLTIDGTIHWRKEDNAVGFKDTTKTESSYRIISLTPRSCDILRKVMLENKKTNQWEAMYQDREFLFTNHRGNPISLSTINRNIQASANNVGINKHITSHTMRHSHISLLSQLGVSLKAIMERVGHTDHKTTLQIYSHVTEQMDKDMMNKLEKVGN
;
A
#
# COMPACT_ATOMS: atom_id res chain seq x y z
N MET A 1 -16.89 -54.60 9.81
CA MET A 1 -15.64 -55.32 10.18
C MET A 1 -15.74 -56.79 9.85
N TRP A 2 -14.69 -57.41 9.32
CA TRP A 2 -14.52 -58.86 9.14
C TRP A 2 -13.09 -59.24 9.46
N ASN A 3 -12.80 -60.50 9.68
CA ASN A 3 -11.45 -60.99 9.96
C ASN A 3 -11.05 -62.15 9.05
N VAL A 4 -9.73 -62.33 8.91
CA VAL A 4 -9.12 -63.47 8.23
C VAL A 4 -8.05 -64.04 9.17
N GLU A 5 -7.99 -65.35 9.28
CA GLU A 5 -6.95 -66.06 10.02
C GLU A 5 -5.71 -66.22 9.15
N GLU A 6 -4.55 -65.80 9.65
CA GLU A 6 -3.28 -65.84 8.94
C GLU A 6 -2.19 -66.41 9.87
N LYS A 7 -1.14 -67.01 9.31
CA LYS A 7 0.06 -67.37 10.07
C LYS A 7 1.09 -66.24 9.98
N ASN A 8 1.62 -65.79 11.09
CA ASN A 8 2.68 -64.81 11.13
C ASN A 8 4.03 -65.41 10.67
N LYS A 9 5.06 -64.58 10.51
CA LYS A 9 6.41 -64.99 10.08
C LYS A 9 7.07 -66.05 11.02
N LYS A 10 6.52 -66.24 12.22
CA LYS A 10 6.98 -67.24 13.21
C LYS A 10 6.06 -68.43 13.29
N GLY A 11 5.12 -68.65 12.36
CA GLY A 11 4.21 -69.78 12.30
C GLY A 11 3.00 -69.69 13.26
N ALA A 12 2.90 -68.70 14.11
CA ALA A 12 1.79 -68.57 15.05
C ALA A 12 0.54 -67.97 14.36
N THR A 13 -0.63 -68.52 14.73
CA THR A 13 -1.93 -68.03 14.22
C THR A 13 -2.23 -66.61 14.73
N VAL A 14 -2.59 -65.75 13.82
CA VAL A 14 -3.02 -64.38 14.10
C VAL A 14 -4.30 -64.06 13.31
N TYR A 15 -5.09 -63.13 13.82
CA TYR A 15 -6.36 -62.72 13.24
C TYR A 15 -6.23 -61.30 12.69
N ARG A 16 -6.38 -61.12 11.39
CA ARG A 16 -6.32 -59.82 10.75
C ARG A 16 -7.73 -59.30 10.54
N PHE A 17 -8.08 -58.25 11.28
CA PHE A 17 -9.37 -57.59 11.19
C PHE A 17 -9.32 -56.47 10.17
N TYR A 18 -10.34 -56.35 9.33
CA TYR A 18 -10.47 -55.37 8.25
C TYR A 18 -11.73 -54.55 8.43
N GLU A 19 -11.66 -53.28 8.04
CA GLU A 19 -12.80 -52.38 7.94
C GLU A 19 -12.74 -51.63 6.62
N LYS A 20 -13.89 -51.46 5.94
CA LYS A 20 -14.00 -50.62 4.77
C LYS A 20 -14.51 -49.24 5.19
N TYR A 21 -13.99 -48.21 4.58
CA TYR A 21 -14.48 -46.86 4.73
C TYR A 21 -14.50 -46.15 3.38
N LYS A 22 -15.46 -45.24 3.19
CA LYS A 22 -15.53 -44.38 2.00
C LYS A 22 -14.60 -43.21 2.25
N ASP A 23 -13.60 -43.04 1.41
CA ASP A 23 -12.65 -41.95 1.48
C ASP A 23 -13.36 -40.64 1.04
N PRO A 24 -13.54 -39.65 1.95
CA PRO A 24 -14.31 -38.45 1.64
C PRO A 24 -13.69 -37.56 0.56
N TYR A 25 -12.41 -37.75 0.21
CA TYR A 25 -11.71 -36.95 -0.79
C TYR A 25 -11.72 -37.58 -2.20
N SER A 26 -11.79 -38.88 -2.30
CA SER A 26 -11.77 -39.62 -3.58
C SER A 26 -13.07 -40.31 -3.90
N ASP A 27 -14.02 -40.29 -2.98
CA ASP A 27 -15.31 -40.98 -3.01
C ASP A 27 -15.19 -42.52 -3.22
N LYS A 28 -13.95 -43.04 -3.15
CA LYS A 28 -13.63 -44.46 -3.36
C LYS A 28 -13.61 -45.23 -2.04
N TRP A 29 -14.05 -46.50 -2.09
CA TRP A 29 -13.94 -47.41 -0.97
C TRP A 29 -12.50 -47.84 -0.73
N LYS A 30 -12.01 -47.65 0.50
CA LYS A 30 -10.68 -48.10 0.96
C LYS A 30 -10.82 -49.02 2.16
N ARG A 31 -9.76 -49.78 2.45
CA ARG A 31 -9.72 -50.66 3.59
C ARG A 31 -8.54 -50.35 4.52
N VAL A 32 -8.76 -50.60 5.82
CA VAL A 32 -7.72 -50.62 6.84
C VAL A 32 -7.71 -52.00 7.51
N SER A 33 -6.59 -52.36 8.12
CA SER A 33 -6.48 -53.62 8.85
C SER A 33 -5.70 -53.48 10.16
N VAL A 34 -6.01 -54.32 11.11
CA VAL A 34 -5.32 -54.47 12.41
C VAL A 34 -5.14 -55.96 12.70
N THR A 35 -3.96 -56.37 13.19
CA THR A 35 -3.67 -57.75 13.53
C THR A 35 -3.80 -57.93 15.04
N MET A 36 -4.50 -59.01 15.45
CA MET A 36 -4.70 -59.42 16.85
C MET A 36 -4.27 -60.87 17.01
N HIS A 37 -3.87 -61.26 18.23
CA HIS A 37 -3.42 -62.63 18.51
C HIS A 37 -4.55 -63.58 18.92
N ARG A 38 -5.76 -63.03 19.17
CA ARG A 38 -6.94 -63.80 19.56
C ARG A 38 -8.18 -63.28 18.86
N ASN A 39 -9.20 -64.13 18.69
CA ASN A 39 -10.48 -63.80 18.03
C ASN A 39 -11.67 -63.78 18.99
N GLY A 40 -11.46 -63.56 20.30
CA GLY A 40 -12.56 -63.48 21.28
C GLY A 40 -13.28 -62.10 21.19
N LYS A 41 -14.49 -62.04 21.83
CA LYS A 41 -15.33 -60.81 21.86
C LYS A 41 -14.57 -59.56 22.30
N GLN A 42 -13.65 -59.67 23.25
CA GLN A 42 -12.83 -58.57 23.75
C GLN A 42 -11.79 -58.11 22.70
N SER A 43 -11.15 -59.07 22.00
CA SER A 43 -10.21 -58.75 20.90
C SER A 43 -10.90 -58.10 19.70
N GLN A 44 -12.14 -58.54 19.40
CA GLN A 44 -12.96 -57.91 18.34
C GLN A 44 -13.32 -56.44 18.68
N LYS A 45 -13.70 -56.16 19.93
CA LYS A 45 -14.00 -54.81 20.42
C LYS A 45 -12.76 -53.89 20.36
N GLU A 46 -11.61 -54.45 20.76
CA GLU A 46 -10.33 -53.73 20.69
C GLU A 46 -9.89 -53.50 19.21
N ALA A 47 -10.05 -54.50 18.35
CA ALA A 47 -9.77 -54.39 16.91
C ALA A 47 -10.63 -53.29 16.27
N GLN A 48 -11.93 -53.23 16.57
CA GLN A 48 -12.83 -52.18 16.08
C GLN A 48 -12.37 -50.79 16.53
N LYS A 49 -12.00 -50.62 17.80
CA LYS A 49 -11.47 -49.34 18.32
C LYS A 49 -10.20 -48.91 17.59
N ARG A 50 -9.28 -49.85 17.35
CA ARG A 50 -8.03 -49.58 16.59
C ARG A 50 -8.27 -49.30 15.11
N LEU A 51 -9.23 -50.00 14.47
CA LEU A 51 -9.63 -49.74 13.08
C LEU A 51 -10.24 -48.33 12.93
N ASN A 52 -11.16 -47.96 13.83
CA ASN A 52 -11.75 -46.62 13.82
C ASN A 52 -10.69 -45.53 14.03
N LYS A 53 -9.72 -45.73 14.92
CA LYS A 53 -8.58 -44.82 15.11
C LYS A 53 -7.72 -44.72 13.86
N LYS A 54 -7.45 -45.86 13.17
CA LYS A 54 -6.70 -45.87 11.90
C LYS A 54 -7.45 -45.20 10.76
N ILE A 55 -8.77 -45.38 10.65
CA ILE A 55 -9.60 -44.69 9.65
C ILE A 55 -9.54 -43.19 9.90
N LYS A 56 -9.76 -42.76 11.13
CA LYS A 56 -9.71 -41.35 11.52
C LYS A 56 -8.33 -40.73 11.20
N ALA A 57 -7.24 -41.42 11.57
CA ALA A 57 -5.89 -40.97 11.26
C ALA A 57 -5.64 -40.87 9.73
N LYS A 58 -6.10 -41.85 8.92
CA LYS A 58 -5.96 -41.84 7.46
C LYS A 58 -6.80 -40.77 6.77
N ILE A 59 -7.93 -40.37 7.33
CA ILE A 59 -8.74 -39.26 6.85
C ILE A 59 -8.08 -37.96 7.27
N GLU A 60 -7.58 -37.85 8.50
CA GLU A 60 -6.84 -36.67 9.00
C GLU A 60 -5.50 -36.46 8.29
N ASP A 61 -4.75 -37.51 7.93
CA ASP A 61 -3.50 -37.44 7.13
C ASP A 61 -3.72 -36.96 5.70
N LYS A 62 -4.92 -37.12 5.18
CA LYS A 62 -5.29 -36.66 3.84
C LYS A 62 -5.91 -35.28 3.82
N THR A 63 -6.26 -34.71 4.95
CA THR A 63 -6.54 -33.30 5.06
C THR A 63 -5.23 -32.59 4.77
N PRO A 64 -5.10 -31.88 3.61
CA PRO A 64 -3.84 -31.28 3.24
C PRO A 64 -3.57 -30.09 4.16
N ASN A 65 -3.16 -30.23 5.34
CA ASN A 65 -2.74 -29.24 6.31
C ASN A 65 -3.38 -29.48 7.67
N THR A 66 -2.62 -30.06 8.56
CA THR A 66 -3.03 -30.20 9.96
C THR A 66 -2.96 -28.83 10.65
N LEU A 67 -4.10 -28.21 10.87
CA LEU A 67 -4.27 -27.00 11.68
C LEU A 67 -3.59 -27.11 13.07
N LYS A 68 -3.25 -28.32 13.49
CA LYS A 68 -2.71 -28.64 14.82
C LYS A 68 -1.34 -28.02 15.11
N ALA A 69 -0.52 -27.82 14.08
CA ALA A 69 0.85 -27.30 14.22
C ALA A 69 1.09 -25.98 13.46
N LEU A 70 0.07 -25.44 12.78
CA LEU A 70 0.22 -24.22 11.99
C LEU A 70 0.34 -23.02 12.93
N THR A 71 1.50 -22.36 12.90
CA THR A 71 1.70 -21.09 13.61
C THR A 71 1.08 -19.93 12.84
N PHE A 72 0.74 -18.86 13.53
CA PHE A 72 0.20 -17.64 12.89
C PHE A 72 1.23 -17.02 11.93
N HIS A 73 2.53 -17.08 12.25
CA HIS A 73 3.59 -16.62 11.36
C HIS A 73 3.65 -17.40 10.04
N ALA A 74 3.56 -18.73 10.12
CA ALA A 74 3.52 -19.56 8.91
C ALA A 74 2.26 -19.27 8.07
N ALA A 75 1.12 -19.07 8.72
CA ALA A 75 -0.13 -18.67 8.05
C ALA A 75 -0.01 -17.31 7.35
N CYS A 76 0.70 -16.36 7.95
CA CYS A 76 1.00 -15.06 7.33
C CYS A 76 1.81 -15.23 6.04
N ASP A 77 2.85 -16.08 6.08
CA ASP A 77 3.73 -16.30 4.93
C ASP A 77 3.00 -17.00 3.79
N GLU A 78 2.24 -18.05 4.09
CA GLU A 78 1.42 -18.76 3.09
C GLU A 78 0.37 -17.86 2.45
N TRP A 79 -0.34 -17.07 3.26
CA TRP A 79 -1.32 -16.12 2.75
C TRP A 79 -0.68 -15.08 1.84
N LEU A 80 0.51 -14.57 2.21
CA LEU A 80 1.23 -13.57 1.44
C LEU A 80 1.69 -14.11 0.10
N GLU A 81 2.25 -15.33 0.06
CA GLU A 81 2.66 -15.99 -1.18
C GLU A 81 1.45 -16.21 -2.11
N ARG A 82 0.34 -16.69 -1.57
CA ARG A 82 -0.88 -16.82 -2.35
C ARG A 82 -1.41 -15.47 -2.84
N TYR A 83 -1.37 -14.45 -1.99
CA TYR A 83 -1.77 -13.10 -2.38
C TYR A 83 -0.93 -12.60 -3.58
N LYS A 84 0.37 -12.83 -3.59
CA LYS A 84 1.26 -12.49 -4.72
C LYS A 84 0.82 -13.16 -6.02
N GLN A 85 0.44 -14.42 -5.94
CA GLN A 85 0.06 -15.22 -7.13
C GLN A 85 -1.31 -14.84 -7.71
N VAL A 86 -2.29 -14.56 -6.86
CA VAL A 86 -3.70 -14.46 -7.29
C VAL A 86 -4.27 -13.05 -7.33
N SER A 87 -3.61 -12.07 -6.69
CA SER A 87 -4.22 -10.75 -6.52
C SER A 87 -4.17 -9.86 -7.76
N GLY A 88 -3.30 -10.14 -8.74
CA GLY A 88 -3.03 -9.24 -9.87
C GLY A 88 -2.54 -7.85 -9.43
N SER A 89 -2.15 -7.68 -8.16
CA SER A 89 -1.76 -6.39 -7.59
C SER A 89 -0.39 -5.95 -8.09
N LYS A 90 -0.22 -4.63 -8.30
CA LYS A 90 1.08 -4.06 -8.62
C LYS A 90 2.11 -4.34 -7.52
N GLN A 91 3.39 -4.50 -7.91
CA GLN A 91 4.51 -4.80 -7.00
C GLN A 91 4.60 -3.83 -5.80
N SER A 92 4.28 -2.55 -5.99
CA SER A 92 4.23 -1.57 -4.89
C SER A 92 3.18 -1.91 -3.83
N THR A 93 2.03 -2.43 -4.25
CA THR A 93 0.96 -2.87 -3.34
C THR A 93 1.39 -4.13 -2.59
N ILE A 94 2.04 -5.09 -3.29
CA ILE A 94 2.60 -6.30 -2.69
C ILE A 94 3.63 -5.95 -1.62
N LYS A 95 4.63 -5.10 -1.94
CA LYS A 95 5.64 -4.64 -0.97
C LYS A 95 5.01 -3.96 0.25
N THR A 96 4.00 -3.12 0.03
CA THR A 96 3.28 -2.49 1.16
C THR A 96 2.61 -3.52 2.05
N LYS A 97 2.03 -4.58 1.47
CA LYS A 97 1.45 -5.69 2.23
C LYS A 97 2.51 -6.49 2.99
N GLU A 98 3.66 -6.75 2.35
CA GLU A 98 4.81 -7.40 3.01
C GLU A 98 5.26 -6.64 4.25
N TYR A 99 5.47 -5.34 4.16
CA TYR A 99 5.82 -4.50 5.32
C TYR A 99 4.77 -4.56 6.43
N LYS A 100 3.49 -4.52 6.08
CA LYS A 100 2.39 -4.62 7.06
C LYS A 100 2.34 -6.00 7.72
N VAL A 101 2.54 -7.07 6.98
CA VAL A 101 2.63 -8.44 7.51
C VAL A 101 3.83 -8.57 8.44
N GLN A 102 5.00 -8.06 8.06
CA GLN A 102 6.18 -8.06 8.93
C GLN A 102 5.94 -7.28 10.23
N HIS A 103 5.26 -6.14 10.16
CA HIS A 103 4.88 -5.38 11.34
C HIS A 103 3.94 -6.19 12.26
N ILE A 104 2.94 -6.89 11.71
CA ILE A 104 2.04 -7.76 12.46
C ILE A 104 2.85 -8.89 13.14
N LYS A 105 3.75 -9.55 12.40
CA LYS A 105 4.59 -10.64 12.93
C LYS A 105 5.49 -10.19 14.09
N ARG A 106 5.98 -8.96 14.09
CA ARG A 106 6.79 -8.42 15.22
C ARG A 106 6.00 -8.21 16.50
N ASN A 107 4.67 -8.10 16.41
CA ASN A 107 3.78 -7.84 17.54
C ASN A 107 2.97 -9.06 18.00
N ILE A 108 3.21 -10.22 17.41
CA ILE A 108 2.57 -11.50 17.75
C ILE A 108 3.69 -12.55 17.82
N ASP A 109 3.74 -13.32 18.92
CA ASP A 109 4.79 -14.32 19.11
C ASP A 109 4.77 -15.41 18.01
N SER A 110 5.97 -15.84 17.60
CA SER A 110 6.15 -16.79 16.49
C SER A 110 5.52 -18.15 16.74
N ASP A 111 5.40 -18.55 18.01
CA ASP A 111 4.94 -19.87 18.43
C ASP A 111 3.42 -19.96 18.62
N ILE A 112 2.71 -18.83 18.48
CA ILE A 112 1.25 -18.82 18.59
C ILE A 112 0.65 -19.62 17.44
N LEU A 113 -0.06 -20.69 17.80
CA LEU A 113 -0.81 -21.50 16.84
C LEU A 113 -2.07 -20.77 16.38
N VAL A 114 -2.40 -20.90 15.11
CA VAL A 114 -3.61 -20.29 14.52
C VAL A 114 -4.87 -20.66 15.30
N LYS A 115 -5.01 -21.91 15.74
CA LYS A 115 -6.15 -22.38 16.53
C LYS A 115 -6.31 -21.69 17.89
N ASN A 116 -5.24 -21.08 18.41
CA ASN A 116 -5.21 -20.39 19.71
C ASN A 116 -5.36 -18.88 19.55
N MET A 117 -5.44 -18.36 18.32
CA MET A 117 -5.71 -16.96 18.08
C MET A 117 -7.07 -16.57 18.67
N ASN A 118 -7.09 -15.45 19.38
CA ASN A 118 -8.28 -14.96 20.08
C ASN A 118 -8.31 -13.43 20.09
N THR A 119 -9.36 -12.85 20.66
CA THR A 119 -9.54 -11.40 20.78
C THR A 119 -8.39 -10.74 21.52
N ASP A 120 -7.91 -11.32 22.62
CA ASP A 120 -6.91 -10.69 23.49
C ASP A 120 -5.55 -10.51 22.80
N ILE A 121 -5.13 -11.52 22.02
CA ILE A 121 -3.88 -11.44 21.25
C ILE A 121 -3.96 -10.29 20.24
N VAL A 122 -5.07 -10.17 19.50
CA VAL A 122 -5.25 -9.12 18.51
C VAL A 122 -5.46 -7.75 19.17
N GLN A 123 -6.15 -7.71 20.32
CA GLN A 123 -6.34 -6.48 21.09
C GLN A 123 -5.01 -5.97 21.67
N THR A 124 -4.13 -6.86 22.10
CA THR A 124 -2.79 -6.50 22.57
C THR A 124 -1.97 -5.84 21.47
N LEU A 125 -2.02 -6.37 20.23
CA LEU A 125 -1.40 -5.72 19.06
C LEU A 125 -1.96 -4.31 18.85
N VAL A 126 -3.28 -4.13 18.92
CA VAL A 126 -3.93 -2.81 18.79
C VAL A 126 -3.43 -1.85 19.87
N ASN A 127 -3.41 -2.30 21.11
CA ASN A 127 -3.01 -1.48 22.25
C ASN A 127 -1.53 -1.06 22.15
N ASN A 128 -0.64 -1.97 21.76
CA ASN A 128 0.77 -1.66 21.52
C ASN A 128 0.96 -0.65 20.38
N ALA A 129 0.29 -0.87 19.25
CA ALA A 129 0.34 0.05 18.11
C ALA A 129 -0.12 1.47 18.48
N LEU A 130 -1.12 1.60 19.35
CA LEU A 130 -1.59 2.90 19.84
C LEU A 130 -0.63 3.53 20.84
N LYS A 131 0.01 2.74 21.70
CA LYS A 131 1.10 3.21 22.60
C LYS A 131 2.29 3.75 21.79
N ASP A 132 2.61 3.12 20.68
CA ASP A 132 3.65 3.55 19.73
C ASP A 132 3.20 4.74 18.85
N ASN A 133 2.07 5.38 19.17
CA ASN A 133 1.50 6.52 18.45
C ASN A 133 1.20 6.25 16.96
N LEU A 134 0.96 5.00 16.58
CA LEU A 134 0.55 4.69 15.21
C LEU A 134 -0.86 5.20 14.92
N SER A 135 -1.07 5.66 13.70
CA SER A 135 -2.39 6.19 13.31
C SER A 135 -3.46 5.10 13.33
N GLN A 136 -4.69 5.48 13.64
CA GLN A 136 -5.84 4.55 13.58
C GLN A 136 -5.99 3.85 12.23
N LYS A 137 -5.55 4.51 11.15
CA LYS A 137 -5.57 3.90 9.80
C LYS A 137 -4.61 2.72 9.73
N VAL A 138 -3.40 2.84 10.27
CA VAL A 138 -2.41 1.74 10.31
C VAL A 138 -2.95 0.57 11.12
N VAL A 139 -3.57 0.84 12.26
CA VAL A 139 -4.19 -0.19 13.11
C VAL A 139 -5.33 -0.90 12.38
N LYS A 140 -6.24 -0.14 11.76
CA LYS A 140 -7.35 -0.71 10.95
C LYS A 140 -6.84 -1.57 9.79
N ASP A 141 -5.79 -1.13 9.12
CA ASP A 141 -5.16 -1.88 8.03
C ASP A 141 -4.55 -3.19 8.53
N ALA A 142 -3.88 -3.18 9.71
CA ALA A 142 -3.32 -4.39 10.32
C ALA A 142 -4.44 -5.41 10.66
N ILE A 143 -5.52 -4.97 11.31
CA ILE A 143 -6.67 -5.85 11.62
C ILE A 143 -7.31 -6.39 10.33
N SER A 144 -7.44 -5.57 9.28
CA SER A 144 -7.96 -6.02 7.99
C SER A 144 -7.09 -7.12 7.38
N ILE A 145 -5.76 -7.02 7.50
CA ILE A 145 -4.83 -8.05 7.04
C ILE A 145 -4.98 -9.32 7.87
N ILE A 146 -5.00 -9.22 9.21
CA ILE A 146 -5.24 -10.37 10.10
C ILE A 146 -6.55 -11.07 9.72
N ARG A 147 -7.63 -10.31 9.51
CA ARG A 147 -8.91 -10.87 9.08
C ARG A 147 -8.82 -11.61 7.75
N ASN A 148 -8.06 -11.08 6.79
CA ASN A 148 -7.87 -11.74 5.50
C ASN A 148 -7.04 -13.03 5.64
N ILE A 149 -6.00 -13.04 6.48
CA ILE A 149 -5.21 -14.23 6.79
C ILE A 149 -6.11 -15.28 7.46
N MET A 150 -6.89 -14.91 8.47
CA MET A 150 -7.76 -15.85 9.19
C MET A 150 -8.89 -16.39 8.29
N LYS A 151 -9.44 -15.59 7.38
CA LYS A 151 -10.38 -16.06 6.35
C LYS A 151 -9.73 -17.07 5.40
N TYR A 152 -8.49 -16.82 4.99
CA TYR A 152 -7.73 -17.79 4.20
C TYR A 152 -7.57 -19.12 4.94
N ILE A 153 -7.19 -19.10 6.22
CA ILE A 153 -7.07 -20.29 7.03
C ILE A 153 -8.42 -20.99 7.23
N GLN A 154 -9.49 -20.23 7.44
CA GLN A 154 -10.85 -20.80 7.54
C GLN A 154 -11.22 -21.56 6.26
N GLN A 155 -10.89 -21.01 5.10
CA GLN A 155 -11.22 -21.61 3.82
C GLN A 155 -10.38 -22.86 3.48
N TYR A 156 -9.08 -22.85 3.79
CA TYR A 156 -8.15 -23.89 3.34
C TYR A 156 -7.80 -24.92 4.41
N TYR A 157 -8.02 -24.59 5.68
CA TYR A 157 -7.66 -25.42 6.82
C TYR A 157 -8.87 -25.83 7.69
N ASN A 158 -10.08 -25.47 7.26
CA ASN A 158 -11.32 -25.74 7.99
C ASN A 158 -11.32 -25.20 9.44
N LEU A 159 -10.76 -24.03 9.66
CA LEU A 159 -10.86 -23.34 10.94
C LEU A 159 -12.34 -23.00 11.19
N SER A 160 -12.88 -23.40 12.33
CA SER A 160 -14.32 -23.35 12.58
C SER A 160 -14.85 -21.92 12.75
N ASP A 161 -14.12 -21.05 13.44
CA ASP A 161 -14.63 -19.72 13.78
C ASP A 161 -13.53 -18.65 13.81
N ILE A 162 -13.85 -17.48 13.30
CA ILE A 162 -13.04 -16.27 13.34
C ILE A 162 -13.83 -15.06 13.85
N SER A 163 -15.02 -15.28 14.42
CA SER A 163 -15.93 -14.22 14.89
C SER A 163 -15.33 -13.39 16.02
N TYR A 164 -14.39 -13.93 16.78
CA TYR A 164 -13.65 -13.21 17.81
C TYR A 164 -12.98 -11.94 17.31
N LEU A 165 -12.64 -11.86 16.02
CA LEU A 165 -12.08 -10.65 15.40
C LEU A 165 -13.06 -9.46 15.34
N ASN A 166 -14.37 -9.72 15.50
CA ASN A 166 -15.38 -8.66 15.55
C ASN A 166 -15.43 -7.96 16.91
N ASN A 167 -14.91 -8.63 17.94
CA ASN A 167 -14.85 -8.11 19.32
C ASN A 167 -13.62 -7.21 19.55
N VAL A 168 -12.71 -7.13 18.57
CA VAL A 168 -11.51 -6.26 18.67
C VAL A 168 -11.95 -4.80 18.57
N VAL A 169 -11.63 -4.03 19.60
CA VAL A 169 -12.01 -2.62 19.71
C VAL A 169 -10.85 -1.72 19.32
N ILE A 170 -11.08 -0.83 18.36
CA ILE A 170 -10.17 0.27 18.04
C ILE A 170 -10.76 1.53 18.67
N PRO A 171 -10.13 2.09 19.71
CA PRO A 171 -10.62 3.32 20.32
C PRO A 171 -10.76 4.44 19.29
N LYS A 172 -11.89 5.11 19.27
CA LYS A 172 -12.07 6.28 18.41
C LYS A 172 -11.25 7.44 18.98
N LYS A 173 -10.31 7.98 18.22
CA LYS A 173 -9.67 9.25 18.55
C LYS A 173 -10.66 10.38 18.21
N ALA A 174 -11.01 11.18 19.19
CA ALA A 174 -11.73 12.43 18.93
C ALA A 174 -10.84 13.31 18.04
N VAL A 175 -11.36 13.74 16.92
CA VAL A 175 -10.65 14.67 16.02
C VAL A 175 -10.98 16.07 16.51
N SER A 176 -9.97 16.87 16.85
CA SER A 176 -10.20 18.25 17.29
C SER A 176 -10.66 19.13 16.11
N ARG A 177 -11.32 20.24 16.43
CA ARG A 177 -11.72 21.22 15.41
C ARG A 177 -10.50 21.77 14.68
N GLU A 178 -9.40 21.97 15.40
CA GLU A 178 -8.12 22.44 14.87
C GLU A 178 -7.50 21.42 13.90
N GLU A 179 -7.53 20.11 14.22
CA GLU A 179 -7.06 19.05 13.31
C GLU A 179 -7.90 19.01 12.02
N VAL A 180 -9.22 19.21 12.12
CA VAL A 180 -10.11 19.27 10.95
C VAL A 180 -9.78 20.49 10.10
N LYS A 181 -9.63 21.67 10.72
CA LYS A 181 -9.29 22.92 10.07
C LYS A 181 -7.92 22.83 9.38
N ALA A 182 -6.88 22.40 10.09
CA ALA A 182 -5.54 22.23 9.54
C ALA A 182 -5.52 21.28 8.34
N LYS A 183 -6.33 20.22 8.36
CA LYS A 183 -6.45 19.29 7.21
C LYS A 183 -7.18 19.90 6.02
N ARG A 184 -8.18 20.74 6.23
CA ARG A 184 -8.92 21.44 5.16
C ARG A 184 -8.08 22.55 4.53
N GLU A 185 -7.32 23.27 5.35
CA GLU A 185 -6.46 24.41 4.94
C GLU A 185 -5.04 23.97 4.53
N ASN A 186 -4.79 22.68 4.37
CA ASN A 186 -3.47 22.17 3.98
C ASN A 186 -3.24 22.32 2.46
N TYR A 187 -3.30 23.56 2.00
CA TYR A 187 -2.86 24.01 0.69
C TYR A 187 -2.02 25.29 0.83
N LEU A 188 -1.31 25.64 -0.20
CA LEU A 188 -0.49 26.84 -0.28
C LEU A 188 -1.11 27.83 -1.27
N GLU A 189 -1.07 29.10 -0.91
CA GLU A 189 -1.35 30.21 -1.82
C GLU A 189 -0.16 30.43 -2.77
N MET A 190 -0.38 31.12 -3.89
CA MET A 190 0.67 31.34 -4.90
C MET A 190 1.87 32.13 -4.36
N ASN A 191 1.64 33.08 -3.45
CA ASN A 191 2.71 33.81 -2.77
C ASN A 191 3.56 32.91 -1.87
N GLU A 192 2.95 31.96 -1.15
CA GLU A 192 3.65 30.96 -0.33
C GLU A 192 4.49 30.02 -1.22
N ILE A 193 3.92 29.55 -2.35
CA ILE A 193 4.63 28.72 -3.33
C ILE A 193 5.85 29.45 -3.89
N ASN A 194 5.69 30.72 -4.27
CA ASN A 194 6.77 31.54 -4.80
C ASN A 194 7.87 31.79 -3.77
N ALA A 195 7.50 32.04 -2.51
CA ALA A 195 8.45 32.23 -1.41
C ALA A 195 9.29 30.97 -1.17
N ILE A 196 8.66 29.80 -1.13
CA ILE A 196 9.36 28.52 -0.97
C ILE A 196 10.26 28.24 -2.18
N ALA A 197 9.78 28.48 -3.41
CA ALA A 197 10.58 28.30 -4.62
C ALA A 197 11.81 29.21 -4.65
N HIS A 198 11.67 30.45 -4.20
CA HIS A 198 12.77 31.39 -4.06
C HIS A 198 13.80 30.88 -3.04
N ASP A 199 13.38 30.46 -1.84
CA ASP A 199 14.28 29.92 -0.82
C ASP A 199 15.00 28.63 -1.29
N LEU A 200 14.30 27.73 -2.00
CA LEU A 200 14.90 26.55 -2.60
C LEU A 200 16.06 26.93 -3.57
N ASN A 201 15.83 27.90 -4.44
CA ASN A 201 16.83 28.38 -5.36
C ASN A 201 17.99 29.10 -4.64
N HIS A 202 17.70 29.93 -3.65
CA HIS A 202 18.71 30.57 -2.81
C HIS A 202 19.54 29.53 -2.05
N THR A 203 18.89 28.56 -1.41
CA THR A 203 19.56 27.46 -0.70
C THR A 203 20.45 26.65 -1.63
N ALA A 204 20.06 26.46 -2.90
CA ALA A 204 20.90 25.78 -3.90
C ALA A 204 22.23 26.54 -4.12
N THR A 205 22.24 27.87 -4.09
CA THR A 205 23.49 28.65 -4.27
C THR A 205 24.46 28.51 -3.11
N THR A 206 23.96 28.23 -1.91
CA THR A 206 24.81 28.07 -0.71
C THR A 206 25.45 26.67 -0.60
N LYS A 207 24.98 25.69 -1.37
CA LYS A 207 25.51 24.32 -1.32
C LYS A 207 26.84 24.20 -2.07
N ARG A 208 27.84 23.56 -1.45
CA ARG A 208 29.14 23.31 -2.08
C ARG A 208 29.07 22.13 -3.06
N ALA A 209 28.41 21.05 -2.68
CA ALA A 209 28.34 19.83 -3.48
C ALA A 209 27.33 19.96 -4.62
N SER A 210 27.73 19.64 -5.86
CA SER A 210 26.90 19.74 -7.08
C SER A 210 25.62 18.94 -6.96
N TYR A 211 25.67 17.72 -6.41
CA TYR A 211 24.50 16.88 -6.23
C TYR A 211 23.46 17.48 -5.26
N MET A 212 23.92 18.20 -4.21
CA MET A 212 23.00 18.91 -3.31
C MET A 212 22.37 20.09 -4.00
N LYS A 213 23.18 20.92 -4.68
CA LYS A 213 22.74 22.06 -5.48
C LYS A 213 21.64 21.63 -6.45
N ARG A 214 21.91 20.60 -7.26
CA ARG A 214 20.94 20.04 -8.19
C ARG A 214 19.65 19.58 -7.51
N SER A 215 19.76 18.93 -6.35
CA SER A 215 18.59 18.46 -5.59
C SER A 215 17.63 19.59 -5.22
N TYR A 216 18.14 20.74 -4.80
CA TYR A 216 17.32 21.92 -4.46
C TYR A 216 16.73 22.57 -5.71
N ILE A 217 17.52 22.76 -6.78
CA ILE A 217 17.04 23.32 -8.06
C ILE A 217 15.91 22.45 -8.64
N MET A 218 16.11 21.14 -8.71
CA MET A 218 15.08 20.22 -9.21
C MET A 218 13.84 20.22 -8.32
N THR A 219 14.01 20.33 -7.00
CA THR A 219 12.86 20.41 -6.08
C THR A 219 12.04 21.69 -6.34
N ALA A 220 12.70 22.83 -6.61
CA ALA A 220 12.00 24.08 -6.95
C ALA A 220 11.17 23.93 -8.24
N TYR A 221 11.77 23.35 -9.29
CA TYR A 221 11.04 23.09 -10.55
C TYR A 221 9.89 22.12 -10.38
N ILE A 222 10.09 21.02 -9.63
CA ILE A 222 9.04 20.03 -9.33
C ILE A 222 7.88 20.71 -8.62
N MET A 223 8.16 21.48 -7.57
CA MET A 223 7.14 22.12 -6.75
C MET A 223 6.31 23.10 -7.58
N GLU A 224 6.96 24.00 -8.31
CA GLU A 224 6.30 24.98 -9.16
C GLU A 224 5.50 24.31 -10.29
N PHE A 225 6.09 23.33 -10.96
CA PHE A 225 5.43 22.61 -12.05
C PHE A 225 4.20 21.84 -11.57
N GLN A 226 4.31 21.18 -10.40
CA GLN A 226 3.20 20.44 -9.82
C GLN A 226 2.07 21.36 -9.36
N ALA A 227 2.38 22.49 -8.76
CA ALA A 227 1.39 23.49 -8.36
C ALA A 227 0.63 24.09 -9.56
N ASN A 228 1.31 24.28 -10.70
CA ASN A 228 0.70 24.80 -11.92
C ASN A 228 -0.13 23.77 -12.69
N ASN A 229 0.11 22.47 -12.52
CA ASN A 229 -0.50 21.43 -13.35
C ASN A 229 -1.29 20.36 -12.57
N GLY A 230 -1.13 20.25 -11.26
CA GLY A 230 -1.95 19.45 -10.36
C GLY A 230 -1.80 17.93 -10.48
N MET A 231 -0.86 17.38 -11.23
CA MET A 231 -0.65 15.96 -11.42
C MET A 231 -0.13 15.27 -10.14
N ARG A 232 -0.25 13.92 -10.07
CA ARG A 232 0.37 13.16 -8.98
C ARG A 232 1.89 13.19 -9.10
N ILE A 233 2.59 13.23 -7.97
CA ILE A 233 4.06 13.28 -7.99
C ILE A 233 4.70 12.12 -8.75
N GLY A 234 4.14 10.92 -8.66
CA GLY A 234 4.64 9.77 -9.43
C GLY A 234 4.43 9.92 -10.95
N GLU A 235 3.36 10.57 -11.38
CA GLU A 235 3.11 10.92 -12.78
C GLU A 235 4.14 11.97 -13.25
N LEU A 236 4.35 13.02 -12.47
CA LEU A 236 5.33 14.07 -12.74
C LEU A 236 6.75 13.51 -12.91
N LEU A 237 7.18 12.66 -11.99
CA LEU A 237 8.51 12.05 -12.05
C LEU A 237 8.68 11.06 -13.21
N GLY A 238 7.58 10.57 -13.77
CA GLY A 238 7.55 9.68 -14.94
C GLY A 238 7.54 10.40 -16.28
N ILE A 239 7.56 11.76 -16.31
CA ILE A 239 7.57 12.53 -17.55
C ILE A 239 8.90 12.32 -18.28
N GLN A 240 8.79 12.06 -19.58
CA GLN A 240 9.88 11.91 -20.54
C GLN A 240 9.72 12.94 -21.67
N PRO A 241 10.76 13.27 -22.46
CA PRO A 241 10.66 14.24 -23.55
C PRO A 241 9.51 13.97 -24.52
N ASP A 242 9.29 12.69 -24.87
CA ASP A 242 8.23 12.28 -25.81
C ASP A 242 6.80 12.50 -25.29
N ASN A 243 6.65 12.80 -24.01
CA ASN A 243 5.35 13.15 -23.44
C ASN A 243 4.94 14.60 -23.71
N ILE A 244 5.86 15.46 -24.24
CA ILE A 244 5.67 16.90 -24.33
C ILE A 244 5.54 17.32 -25.77
N ASP A 245 4.45 18.01 -26.08
CA ASP A 245 4.27 18.73 -27.32
C ASP A 245 4.40 20.23 -27.02
N PHE A 246 5.55 20.81 -27.37
CA PHE A 246 5.81 22.22 -27.16
C PHE A 246 5.08 23.13 -28.12
N ASP A 247 4.72 22.68 -29.32
CA ASP A 247 4.04 23.46 -30.35
C ASP A 247 2.57 23.64 -29.97
N ASN A 248 1.92 22.56 -29.48
CA ASN A 248 0.55 22.62 -29.01
C ASN A 248 0.45 22.91 -27.51
N MET A 249 1.58 23.09 -26.81
CA MET A 249 1.66 23.26 -25.34
C MET A 249 0.85 22.22 -24.58
N THR A 250 1.06 20.94 -24.87
CA THR A 250 0.37 19.84 -24.20
C THR A 250 1.33 18.84 -23.56
N LEU A 251 0.85 18.13 -22.56
CA LEU A 251 1.57 17.07 -21.86
C LEU A 251 0.69 15.83 -21.78
N THR A 252 1.19 14.73 -22.29
CA THR A 252 0.58 13.41 -22.16
C THR A 252 1.01 12.74 -20.86
N ILE A 253 0.06 12.38 -20.01
CA ILE A 253 0.30 11.62 -18.77
C ILE A 253 -0.09 10.18 -19.04
N ASP A 254 0.90 9.32 -19.25
CA ASP A 254 0.76 7.92 -19.67
C ASP A 254 1.35 6.91 -18.66
N GLY A 255 2.05 7.40 -17.64
CA GLY A 255 2.74 6.54 -16.69
C GLY A 255 2.94 7.14 -15.31
N THR A 256 3.52 6.35 -14.44
CA THR A 256 3.92 6.74 -13.08
C THR A 256 5.22 6.02 -12.70
N ILE A 257 6.02 6.62 -11.83
CA ILE A 257 7.23 5.96 -11.34
C ILE A 257 6.89 4.82 -10.39
N HIS A 258 7.41 3.64 -10.71
CA HIS A 258 7.49 2.49 -9.83
C HIS A 258 8.89 2.42 -9.21
N TRP A 259 8.95 2.52 -7.86
CA TRP A 259 10.20 2.51 -7.11
C TRP A 259 10.73 1.08 -6.94
N ARG A 260 11.57 0.66 -7.87
CA ARG A 260 12.38 -0.55 -7.78
C ARG A 260 13.83 -0.19 -8.08
N LYS A 261 14.75 -1.01 -7.60
CA LYS A 261 16.17 -0.87 -7.86
C LYS A 261 16.63 -2.08 -8.70
N GLU A 262 17.31 -1.80 -9.79
CA GLU A 262 18.01 -2.78 -10.62
C GLU A 262 19.41 -2.20 -10.87
N ASP A 263 20.44 -2.83 -10.31
CA ASP A 263 21.82 -2.33 -10.30
C ASP A 263 21.92 -0.88 -9.79
N ASN A 264 22.35 0.06 -10.64
CA ASN A 264 22.44 1.48 -10.33
C ASN A 264 21.17 2.27 -10.69
N ALA A 265 20.23 1.64 -11.39
CA ALA A 265 18.98 2.26 -11.79
C ALA A 265 17.92 2.18 -10.68
N VAL A 266 17.34 3.32 -10.33
CA VAL A 266 16.27 3.41 -9.32
C VAL A 266 15.09 4.15 -9.92
N GLY A 267 13.89 3.58 -9.78
CA GLY A 267 12.67 4.13 -10.36
C GLY A 267 12.53 3.79 -11.84
N PHE A 268 11.40 3.23 -12.21
CA PHE A 268 11.06 2.83 -13.57
C PHE A 268 9.67 3.33 -13.90
N LYS A 269 9.47 3.78 -15.14
CA LYS A 269 8.14 4.14 -15.61
C LYS A 269 7.30 2.88 -15.76
N ASP A 270 6.11 2.89 -15.18
CA ASP A 270 5.11 1.85 -15.29
C ASP A 270 3.80 2.49 -15.77
N THR A 271 2.97 1.71 -16.42
CA THR A 271 1.66 2.18 -16.89
C THR A 271 0.83 2.72 -15.75
N THR A 272 -0.09 3.61 -16.04
CA THR A 272 -1.06 4.13 -15.06
C THR A 272 -1.93 2.98 -14.51
N LYS A 273 -2.47 3.16 -13.29
CA LYS A 273 -3.28 2.10 -12.63
C LYS A 273 -4.65 1.89 -13.28
N THR A 274 -5.16 2.90 -13.95
CA THR A 274 -6.51 2.92 -14.52
C THR A 274 -6.49 3.69 -15.83
N GLU A 275 -7.39 3.35 -16.74
CA GLU A 275 -7.58 4.06 -18.01
C GLU A 275 -7.81 5.56 -17.82
N SER A 276 -8.54 5.94 -16.78
CA SER A 276 -8.77 7.36 -16.40
C SER A 276 -7.53 8.12 -15.94
N SER A 277 -6.40 7.44 -15.70
CA SER A 277 -5.13 8.09 -15.38
C SER A 277 -4.35 8.50 -16.63
N TYR A 278 -4.67 7.93 -17.81
CA TYR A 278 -4.18 8.40 -19.09
C TYR A 278 -4.95 9.66 -19.48
N ARG A 279 -4.25 10.74 -19.69
CA ARG A 279 -4.86 12.03 -20.08
C ARG A 279 -3.84 12.97 -20.70
N ILE A 280 -4.34 13.89 -21.50
CA ILE A 280 -3.57 15.02 -22.04
C ILE A 280 -4.02 16.28 -21.30
N ILE A 281 -3.07 17.05 -20.83
CA ILE A 281 -3.33 18.35 -20.19
C ILE A 281 -2.66 19.48 -20.98
N SER A 282 -3.35 20.62 -21.08
CA SER A 282 -2.76 21.84 -21.62
C SER A 282 -1.78 22.44 -20.63
N LEU A 283 -0.66 22.92 -21.13
CA LEU A 283 0.39 23.60 -20.37
C LEU A 283 0.29 25.11 -20.53
N THR A 284 0.66 25.85 -19.50
CA THR A 284 0.90 27.29 -19.59
C THR A 284 2.28 27.57 -20.17
N PRO A 285 2.54 28.76 -20.76
CA PRO A 285 3.90 29.16 -21.21
C PRO A 285 4.94 28.98 -20.08
N ARG A 286 4.59 29.32 -18.83
CA ARG A 286 5.46 29.13 -17.68
C ARG A 286 5.79 27.64 -17.42
N SER A 287 4.83 26.76 -17.58
CA SER A 287 5.06 25.30 -17.45
C SER A 287 6.03 24.80 -18.54
N CYS A 288 5.88 25.27 -19.79
CA CYS A 288 6.80 24.94 -20.87
C CYS A 288 8.23 25.46 -20.60
N ASP A 289 8.36 26.66 -20.04
CA ASP A 289 9.68 27.24 -19.65
C ASP A 289 10.37 26.41 -18.57
N ILE A 290 9.63 25.94 -17.58
CA ILE A 290 10.17 25.06 -16.56
C ILE A 290 10.71 23.77 -17.19
N LEU A 291 9.94 23.14 -18.09
CA LEU A 291 10.37 21.92 -18.78
C LEU A 291 11.64 22.15 -19.61
N ARG A 292 11.71 23.24 -20.38
CA ARG A 292 12.92 23.59 -21.14
C ARG A 292 14.14 23.81 -20.23
N LYS A 293 13.96 24.49 -19.10
CA LYS A 293 15.04 24.70 -18.12
C LYS A 293 15.50 23.37 -17.50
N VAL A 294 14.58 22.47 -17.15
CA VAL A 294 14.91 21.15 -16.63
C VAL A 294 15.67 20.31 -17.65
N MET A 295 15.25 20.34 -18.93
CA MET A 295 15.98 19.66 -20.02
C MET A 295 17.38 20.22 -20.21
N LEU A 296 17.56 21.54 -20.12
CA LEU A 296 18.87 22.18 -20.19
C LEU A 296 19.76 21.78 -19.02
N GLU A 297 19.22 21.75 -17.79
CA GLU A 297 19.94 21.29 -16.59
C GLU A 297 20.33 19.81 -16.68
N ASN A 298 19.52 18.97 -17.30
CA ASN A 298 19.86 17.57 -17.56
C ASN A 298 21.01 17.46 -18.54
N LYS A 299 20.98 18.21 -19.66
CA LYS A 299 22.09 18.26 -20.64
C LYS A 299 23.39 18.70 -20.00
N LYS A 300 23.38 19.78 -19.21
CA LYS A 300 24.55 20.25 -18.47
C LYS A 300 25.07 19.16 -17.53
N THR A 301 24.21 18.52 -16.76
CA THR A 301 24.63 17.48 -15.81
C THR A 301 25.23 16.29 -16.53
N ASN A 302 24.65 15.85 -17.63
CA ASN A 302 25.18 14.75 -18.46
C ASN A 302 26.57 15.05 -19.01
N GLN A 303 26.91 16.31 -19.29
CA GLN A 303 28.23 16.73 -19.76
C GLN A 303 29.28 16.78 -18.64
N TRP A 304 28.91 17.15 -17.42
CA TRP A 304 29.85 17.45 -16.34
C TRP A 304 29.95 16.36 -15.27
N GLU A 305 28.94 15.49 -15.12
CA GLU A 305 28.89 14.47 -14.08
C GLU A 305 29.07 13.07 -14.69
N ALA A 306 30.27 12.50 -14.50
CA ALA A 306 30.62 11.19 -15.07
C ALA A 306 29.69 10.02 -14.62
N MET A 307 29.01 10.18 -13.49
CA MET A 307 28.07 9.18 -12.97
C MET A 307 26.63 9.37 -13.45
N TYR A 308 26.36 10.41 -14.23
CA TYR A 308 25.02 10.65 -14.76
C TYR A 308 24.74 9.67 -15.91
N GLN A 309 23.62 8.97 -15.81
CA GLN A 309 23.11 8.11 -16.87
C GLN A 309 21.78 8.69 -17.34
N ASP A 310 21.73 9.14 -18.58
CA ASP A 310 20.48 9.63 -19.13
C ASP A 310 19.51 8.48 -19.35
N ARG A 311 18.41 8.54 -18.62
CA ARG A 311 17.29 7.58 -18.65
C ARG A 311 16.02 8.23 -19.17
N GLU A 312 16.17 9.37 -19.84
CA GLU A 312 15.11 10.15 -20.47
C GLU A 312 14.07 10.71 -19.48
N PHE A 313 14.28 10.59 -18.17
CA PHE A 313 13.43 11.24 -17.19
C PHE A 313 13.80 12.73 -17.06
N LEU A 314 12.78 13.59 -16.92
CA LEU A 314 13.02 15.04 -16.78
C LEU A 314 13.51 15.39 -15.37
N PHE A 315 12.80 14.97 -14.34
CA PHE A 315 13.07 15.39 -12.96
C PHE A 315 13.99 14.40 -12.25
N THR A 316 15.30 14.55 -12.48
CA THR A 316 16.30 13.57 -12.06
C THR A 316 17.27 14.10 -11.01
N ASN A 317 17.88 13.17 -10.27
CA ASN A 317 19.03 13.42 -9.41
C ASN A 317 20.33 13.47 -10.24
N HIS A 318 21.48 13.63 -9.55
CA HIS A 318 22.83 13.68 -10.17
C HIS A 318 23.28 12.38 -10.86
N ARG A 319 22.52 11.29 -10.76
CA ARG A 319 22.78 10.01 -11.42
C ARG A 319 21.83 9.69 -12.57
N GLY A 320 20.93 10.61 -12.91
CA GLY A 320 19.91 10.40 -13.95
C GLY A 320 18.69 9.60 -13.50
N ASN A 321 18.63 9.19 -12.24
CA ASN A 321 17.42 8.55 -11.69
C ASN A 321 16.37 9.58 -11.29
N PRO A 322 15.06 9.28 -11.36
CA PRO A 322 14.04 10.14 -10.80
C PRO A 322 14.38 10.54 -9.35
N ILE A 323 14.22 11.80 -9.00
CA ILE A 323 14.54 12.29 -7.65
C ILE A 323 13.59 11.63 -6.63
N SER A 324 14.14 11.19 -5.48
CA SER A 324 13.36 10.48 -4.47
C SER A 324 12.32 11.39 -3.80
N LEU A 325 11.13 10.84 -3.54
CA LEU A 325 10.04 11.54 -2.88
C LEU A 325 10.45 12.09 -1.50
N SER A 326 11.27 11.33 -0.76
CA SER A 326 11.78 11.77 0.54
C SER A 326 12.67 12.99 0.43
N THR A 327 13.49 13.08 -0.61
CA THR A 327 14.34 14.25 -0.88
C THR A 327 13.47 15.48 -1.23
N ILE A 328 12.49 15.32 -2.10
CA ILE A 328 11.57 16.39 -2.49
C ILE A 328 10.85 16.95 -1.25
N ASN A 329 10.18 16.07 -0.49
CA ASN A 329 9.40 16.49 0.68
C ASN A 329 10.27 17.13 1.77
N ARG A 330 11.47 16.59 2.02
CA ARG A 330 12.42 17.17 2.98
C ARG A 330 12.87 18.58 2.55
N ASN A 331 13.23 18.77 1.29
CA ASN A 331 13.68 20.07 0.79
C ASN A 331 12.55 21.10 0.83
N ILE A 332 11.32 20.73 0.41
CA ILE A 332 10.15 21.62 0.46
C ILE A 332 9.86 22.01 1.91
N GLN A 333 9.82 21.04 2.85
CA GLN A 333 9.51 21.32 4.25
C GLN A 333 10.59 22.19 4.89
N ALA A 334 11.87 21.96 4.61
CA ALA A 334 12.96 22.78 5.11
C ALA A 334 12.85 24.22 4.62
N SER A 335 12.61 24.44 3.32
CA SER A 335 12.44 25.79 2.75
C SER A 335 11.17 26.48 3.23
N ALA A 336 10.07 25.75 3.44
CA ALA A 336 8.85 26.30 4.02
C ALA A 336 9.10 26.82 5.46
N ASN A 337 9.83 26.05 6.26
CA ASN A 337 10.21 26.47 7.61
C ASN A 337 11.10 27.73 7.59
N ASN A 338 12.05 27.82 6.66
CA ASN A 338 12.93 28.97 6.50
C ASN A 338 12.15 30.28 6.21
N VAL A 339 11.05 30.18 5.44
CA VAL A 339 10.20 31.33 5.11
C VAL A 339 9.02 31.52 6.06
N GLY A 340 9.03 30.83 7.21
CA GLY A 340 8.03 31.01 8.29
C GLY A 340 6.67 30.33 8.03
N ILE A 341 6.59 29.39 7.08
CA ILE A 341 5.35 28.67 6.79
C ILE A 341 5.26 27.41 7.67
N ASN A 342 4.45 27.49 8.72
CA ASN A 342 4.28 26.42 9.72
C ASN A 342 3.17 25.41 9.34
N LYS A 343 3.19 24.94 8.07
CA LYS A 343 2.29 23.90 7.57
C LYS A 343 3.09 22.63 7.33
N HIS A 344 2.47 21.45 7.49
CA HIS A 344 3.09 20.20 7.04
C HIS A 344 2.93 20.05 5.52
N ILE A 345 4.00 20.31 4.79
CA ILE A 345 3.97 20.41 3.32
C ILE A 345 4.61 19.17 2.71
N THR A 346 3.93 18.61 1.74
CA THR A 346 4.41 17.47 0.93
C THR A 346 4.11 17.74 -0.54
N SER A 347 4.63 16.91 -1.43
CA SER A 347 4.27 16.95 -2.85
C SER A 347 2.75 16.82 -3.11
N HIS A 348 2.00 16.17 -2.22
CA HIS A 348 0.52 16.14 -2.31
C HIS A 348 -0.12 17.51 -2.03
N THR A 349 0.52 18.34 -1.20
CA THR A 349 0.05 19.69 -0.89
C THR A 349 0.03 20.55 -2.16
N MET A 350 1.02 20.41 -3.07
CA MET A 350 1.05 21.14 -4.34
C MET A 350 -0.17 20.84 -5.23
N ARG A 351 -0.58 19.57 -5.26
CA ARG A 351 -1.80 19.16 -5.98
C ARG A 351 -3.06 19.70 -5.33
N HIS A 352 -3.13 19.75 -4.00
CA HIS A 352 -4.23 20.38 -3.26
C HIS A 352 -4.29 21.89 -3.56
N SER A 353 -3.13 22.58 -3.59
CA SER A 353 -3.02 23.98 -3.96
C SER A 353 -3.54 24.26 -5.37
N HIS A 354 -3.22 23.39 -6.33
CA HIS A 354 -3.74 23.50 -7.70
C HIS A 354 -5.26 23.40 -7.75
N ILE A 355 -5.84 22.42 -7.02
CA ILE A 355 -7.29 22.24 -6.95
C ILE A 355 -7.94 23.47 -6.30
N SER A 356 -7.35 23.97 -5.21
CA SER A 356 -7.82 25.17 -4.50
C SER A 356 -7.80 26.39 -5.41
N LEU A 357 -6.68 26.61 -6.12
CA LEU A 357 -6.54 27.71 -7.08
C LEU A 357 -7.59 27.66 -8.19
N LEU A 358 -7.79 26.51 -8.82
CA LEU A 358 -8.80 26.35 -9.87
C LEU A 358 -10.23 26.56 -9.34
N SER A 359 -10.49 26.14 -8.09
CA SER A 359 -11.77 26.39 -7.43
C SER A 359 -12.00 27.89 -7.18
N GLN A 360 -10.97 28.62 -6.72
CA GLN A 360 -11.01 30.08 -6.53
C GLN A 360 -11.25 30.83 -7.86
N LEU A 361 -10.71 30.28 -8.97
CA LEU A 361 -10.93 30.82 -10.31
C LEU A 361 -12.30 30.46 -10.90
N GLY A 362 -13.17 29.77 -10.16
CA GLY A 362 -14.51 29.40 -10.60
C GLY A 362 -14.56 28.26 -11.62
N VAL A 363 -13.47 27.48 -11.78
CA VAL A 363 -13.44 26.33 -12.67
C VAL A 363 -14.38 25.24 -12.13
N SER A 364 -15.21 24.64 -12.99
CA SER A 364 -16.17 23.62 -12.57
C SER A 364 -15.47 22.39 -11.96
N LEU A 365 -16.11 21.78 -10.95
CA LEU A 365 -15.59 20.57 -10.28
C LEU A 365 -15.23 19.47 -11.29
N LYS A 366 -16.06 19.27 -12.32
CA LYS A 366 -15.84 18.26 -13.37
C LYS A 366 -14.54 18.54 -14.13
N ALA A 367 -14.30 19.76 -14.58
CA ALA A 367 -13.09 20.13 -15.30
C ALA A 367 -11.83 20.00 -14.43
N ILE A 368 -11.91 20.35 -13.13
CA ILE A 368 -10.84 20.14 -12.17
C ILE A 368 -10.52 18.65 -12.04
N MET A 369 -11.54 17.79 -11.88
CA MET A 369 -11.36 16.35 -11.74
C MET A 369 -10.72 15.70 -12.96
N GLU A 370 -11.15 16.07 -14.16
CA GLU A 370 -10.58 15.60 -15.42
C GLU A 370 -9.10 16.01 -15.53
N ARG A 371 -8.79 17.27 -15.25
CA ARG A 371 -7.41 17.79 -15.31
C ARG A 371 -6.49 17.06 -14.33
N VAL A 372 -6.91 16.88 -13.09
CA VAL A 372 -6.07 16.21 -12.08
C VAL A 372 -6.12 14.66 -12.17
N GLY A 373 -7.06 14.08 -12.90
CA GLY A 373 -7.23 12.61 -13.02
C GLY A 373 -7.73 11.98 -11.72
N HIS A 374 -8.78 12.52 -11.09
CA HIS A 374 -9.45 11.93 -9.95
C HIS A 374 -10.65 11.09 -10.40
N THR A 375 -10.62 9.81 -10.05
CA THR A 375 -11.77 8.90 -10.20
C THR A 375 -12.71 8.96 -9.00
N ASP A 376 -12.18 9.26 -7.79
CA ASP A 376 -12.96 9.41 -6.57
C ASP A 376 -13.19 10.91 -6.28
N HIS A 377 -14.45 11.28 -6.26
CA HIS A 377 -14.92 12.65 -6.07
C HIS A 377 -14.61 13.21 -4.68
N LYS A 378 -14.45 12.36 -3.66
CA LYS A 378 -14.43 12.77 -2.26
C LYS A 378 -13.37 13.81 -1.93
N THR A 379 -12.13 13.59 -2.37
CA THR A 379 -11.02 14.50 -2.03
C THR A 379 -11.15 15.84 -2.75
N THR A 380 -11.45 15.83 -4.06
CA THR A 380 -11.62 17.06 -4.83
C THR A 380 -12.84 17.84 -4.36
N LEU A 381 -13.95 17.13 -4.10
CA LEU A 381 -15.18 17.74 -3.60
C LEU A 381 -14.96 18.41 -2.23
N GLN A 382 -14.22 17.78 -1.32
CA GLN A 382 -13.91 18.38 -0.01
C GLN A 382 -13.13 19.69 -0.13
N ILE A 383 -12.14 19.74 -1.02
CA ILE A 383 -11.34 20.98 -1.25
C ILE A 383 -12.24 22.02 -1.93
N TYR A 384 -12.95 21.64 -2.98
CA TYR A 384 -13.85 22.51 -3.74
C TYR A 384 -14.90 23.16 -2.85
N SER A 385 -15.64 22.36 -2.05
CA SER A 385 -16.68 22.88 -1.14
C SER A 385 -16.12 23.84 -0.11
N HIS A 386 -14.94 23.55 0.45
CA HIS A 386 -14.33 24.43 1.44
C HIS A 386 -13.95 25.80 0.83
N VAL A 387 -13.37 25.79 -0.36
CA VAL A 387 -12.98 27.03 -1.06
C VAL A 387 -14.22 27.85 -1.43
N THR A 388 -15.27 27.22 -1.96
CA THR A 388 -16.51 27.92 -2.34
C THR A 388 -17.25 28.48 -1.12
N GLU A 389 -17.27 27.78 0.01
CA GLU A 389 -17.80 28.30 1.28
C GLU A 389 -17.02 29.54 1.77
N GLN A 390 -15.70 29.57 1.59
CA GLN A 390 -14.89 30.71 1.94
C GLN A 390 -15.16 31.89 1.00
N MET A 391 -15.25 31.64 -0.32
CA MET A 391 -15.61 32.66 -1.31
C MET A 391 -16.98 33.27 -1.03
N ASP A 392 -17.96 32.49 -0.64
CA ASP A 392 -19.31 32.98 -0.25
C ASP A 392 -19.23 33.93 0.96
N LYS A 393 -18.49 33.56 1.99
CA LYS A 393 -18.28 34.42 3.16
C LYS A 393 -17.60 35.74 2.80
N ASP A 394 -16.53 35.66 1.96
CA ASP A 394 -15.81 36.85 1.52
C ASP A 394 -16.69 37.74 0.64
N MET A 395 -17.56 37.16 -0.20
CA MET A 395 -18.56 37.87 -0.97
C MET A 395 -19.56 38.59 -0.04
N MET A 396 -20.13 37.90 0.94
CA MET A 396 -21.06 38.50 1.91
C MET A 396 -20.41 39.64 2.69
N ASN A 397 -19.18 39.47 3.18
CA ASN A 397 -18.42 40.52 3.86
C ASN A 397 -18.17 41.76 2.98
N LYS A 398 -17.99 41.56 1.66
CA LYS A 398 -17.86 42.67 0.68
C LYS A 398 -19.20 43.38 0.45
N LEU A 399 -20.29 42.62 0.33
CA LEU A 399 -21.64 43.16 0.14
C LEU A 399 -22.07 44.02 1.35
N GLU A 400 -21.80 43.55 2.57
CA GLU A 400 -22.07 44.31 3.80
C GLU A 400 -21.30 45.65 3.84
N LYS A 401 -20.07 45.70 3.32
CA LYS A 401 -19.28 46.93 3.24
C LYS A 401 -19.75 47.93 2.15
N VAL A 402 -20.49 47.46 1.17
CA VAL A 402 -21.06 48.31 0.09
C VAL A 402 -22.43 48.85 0.48
N GLY A 403 -23.14 48.16 1.42
CA GLY A 403 -24.46 48.55 1.91
C GLY A 403 -24.43 49.50 3.12
N ASN A 404 -23.28 49.80 3.66
CA ASN A 404 -23.02 50.80 4.69
C ASN A 404 -22.21 51.97 4.08
#